data_16c26c8c60d3b664cc57f868eb9d960c
#
_entry.id   16c26c8c60d3b664cc57f868eb9d960c
#
_cell.length_a   1.000
_cell.length_b   1.000
_cell.length_c   1.000
_cell.angle_alpha   90.00
_cell.angle_beta   90.00
_cell.angle_gamma   90.00
#
_symmetry.space_group_name_H-M   'P 1'
#
loop_
_entity.id
_entity.type
_entity.pdbx_description
1 polymer ?
#
loop_
_entity_poly.entity_id
_entity_poly.type
_entity_poly.pdbx_seq_one_letter_code
_entity_poly.pdbx_strand_id
1 'polypeptide(L)'
;SRTTIDRVFETARVEEVIGEFVQLKKAGSNFKGLSPFSDERSPSFMVSPVKGIWKDFSTGKGGNAVSFLMEHEHYSYPEAIRYLAKKYNIEIDEIEQTDEQKQHADERESMYLVSEYASGYFHKILLEDEQGKAIGLSYFKERGFSIETIKKFQLGYALNEWDAFTSEALNKGYNLKYLESTGLTIVKQDILASTGTKQFDRFKGRVLFPIHSMSGRVLGFGGRILINDKKAAKYLNSPESDIYHK
;
A
#
# COMPACT_ATOMS: atom_id res chain seq x y z
N SER A 1 19.34 7.55 11.50
CA SER A 1 20.65 6.99 11.08
C SER A 1 20.72 5.52 11.45
N ARG A 2 21.54 4.73 10.74
CA ARG A 2 21.76 3.29 11.06
C ARG A 2 22.32 3.14 12.47
N THR A 3 23.22 4.01 12.85
CA THR A 3 23.83 4.07 14.18
C THR A 3 22.79 4.25 15.29
N THR A 4 21.78 5.09 15.09
CA THR A 4 20.67 5.26 16.04
C THR A 4 19.86 3.97 16.18
N ILE A 5 19.58 3.29 15.06
CA ILE A 5 18.84 2.02 15.06
C ILE A 5 19.61 0.96 15.85
N ASP A 6 20.91 0.80 15.58
CA ASP A 6 21.76 -0.17 16.27
C ASP A 6 21.79 0.12 17.78
N ARG A 7 21.95 1.38 18.19
CA ARG A 7 21.88 1.79 19.60
C ARG A 7 20.54 1.51 20.27
N VAL A 8 19.42 1.70 19.54
CA VAL A 8 18.08 1.35 20.04
C VAL A 8 17.98 -0.14 20.31
N PHE A 9 18.45 -0.99 19.38
CA PHE A 9 18.40 -2.44 19.54
C PHE A 9 19.33 -2.94 20.68
N GLU A 10 20.47 -2.32 20.88
CA GLU A 10 21.40 -2.66 21.96
C GLU A 10 20.88 -2.23 23.34
N THR A 11 20.13 -1.13 23.41
CA THR A 11 19.71 -0.53 24.68
C THR A 11 18.31 -0.98 25.10
N ALA A 12 17.39 -1.22 24.13
CA ALA A 12 16.00 -1.53 24.42
C ALA A 12 15.86 -2.90 25.09
N ARG A 13 15.33 -2.91 26.30
CA ARG A 13 15.03 -4.13 27.06
C ARG A 13 13.58 -4.55 26.80
N VAL A 14 13.44 -5.72 26.20
CA VAL A 14 12.14 -6.24 25.77
C VAL A 14 11.13 -6.35 26.91
N GLU A 15 11.60 -6.75 28.11
CA GLU A 15 10.76 -6.87 29.31
C GLU A 15 10.32 -5.51 29.86
N GLU A 16 11.13 -4.48 29.75
CA GLU A 16 10.79 -3.12 30.17
C GLU A 16 9.78 -2.47 29.23
N VAL A 17 9.98 -2.66 27.91
CA VAL A 17 9.09 -2.12 26.88
C VAL A 17 7.72 -2.77 26.98
N ILE A 18 7.68 -4.09 27.01
CA ILE A 18 6.41 -4.84 27.05
C ILE A 18 5.72 -4.68 28.41
N GLY A 19 6.47 -4.54 29.49
CA GLY A 19 5.92 -4.34 30.82
C GLY A 19 5.10 -3.05 31.02
N GLU A 20 5.21 -2.09 30.09
CA GLU A 20 4.36 -0.89 30.08
C GLU A 20 2.92 -1.18 29.59
N PHE A 21 2.77 -2.20 28.78
CA PHE A 21 1.49 -2.56 28.14
C PHE A 21 0.88 -3.85 28.69
N VAL A 22 1.72 -4.79 29.12
CA VAL A 22 1.30 -6.11 29.55
C VAL A 22 1.76 -6.36 30.99
N GLN A 23 0.84 -6.82 31.83
CA GLN A 23 1.19 -7.22 33.21
C GLN A 23 2.01 -8.51 33.19
N LEU A 24 3.31 -8.38 33.35
CA LEU A 24 4.26 -9.47 33.34
C LEU A 24 4.56 -9.99 34.76
N LYS A 25 4.58 -11.32 34.91
CA LYS A 25 5.00 -12.00 36.14
C LYS A 25 6.27 -12.79 35.86
N LYS A 26 7.24 -12.77 36.77
CA LYS A 26 8.49 -13.50 36.66
C LYS A 26 8.23 -15.02 36.63
N ALA A 27 8.86 -15.71 35.70
CA ALA A 27 8.78 -17.16 35.52
C ALA A 27 10.20 -17.71 35.21
N GLY A 28 10.96 -17.97 36.25
CA GLY A 28 12.37 -18.32 36.14
C GLY A 28 13.23 -17.15 35.62
N SER A 29 13.94 -17.38 34.55
CA SER A 29 14.72 -16.36 33.81
C SER A 29 13.89 -15.53 32.81
N ASN A 30 12.64 -15.90 32.62
CA ASN A 30 11.72 -15.24 31.70
C ASN A 30 10.58 -14.54 32.46
N PHE A 31 9.73 -13.83 31.71
CA PHE A 31 8.47 -13.30 32.19
C PHE A 31 7.31 -13.91 31.40
N LYS A 32 6.15 -13.96 32.06
CA LYS A 32 4.95 -14.45 31.42
C LYS A 32 3.74 -13.59 31.80
N GLY A 33 2.77 -13.44 30.87
CA GLY A 33 1.54 -12.69 31.05
C GLY A 33 0.42 -13.24 30.21
N LEU A 34 -0.76 -12.63 30.33
CA LEU A 34 -1.85 -12.88 29.38
C LEU A 34 -1.52 -12.26 28.02
N SER A 35 -1.96 -12.90 26.96
CA SER A 35 -1.77 -12.37 25.61
C SER A 35 -2.48 -11.02 25.45
N PRO A 36 -1.80 -9.99 24.94
CA PRO A 36 -2.46 -8.74 24.56
C PRO A 36 -3.15 -8.83 23.18
N PHE A 37 -3.00 -9.96 22.47
CA PHE A 37 -3.51 -10.16 21.12
C PHE A 37 -4.69 -11.13 21.04
N SER A 38 -5.04 -11.77 22.13
CA SER A 38 -6.18 -12.70 22.21
C SER A 38 -6.82 -12.65 23.59
N ASP A 39 -8.12 -12.94 23.67
CA ASP A 39 -8.82 -13.09 24.94
C ASP A 39 -8.54 -14.48 25.50
N GLU A 40 -7.80 -14.56 26.61
CA GLU A 40 -7.40 -15.81 27.24
C GLU A 40 -7.47 -15.73 28.78
N ARG A 41 -7.68 -16.90 29.42
CA ARG A 41 -7.71 -17.01 30.87
C ARG A 41 -6.41 -17.52 31.47
N SER A 42 -5.57 -18.12 30.68
CA SER A 42 -4.30 -18.71 31.09
C SER A 42 -3.13 -18.02 30.39
N PRO A 43 -2.10 -17.58 31.12
CA PRO A 43 -0.99 -16.87 30.53
C PRO A 43 -0.25 -17.69 29.47
N SER A 44 -0.25 -17.23 28.22
CA SER A 44 0.49 -17.82 27.10
C SER A 44 1.54 -16.91 26.48
N PHE A 45 1.60 -15.66 26.94
CA PHE A 45 2.55 -14.68 26.45
C PHE A 45 3.86 -14.76 27.26
N MET A 46 4.98 -14.99 26.57
CA MET A 46 6.30 -15.17 27.16
C MET A 46 7.27 -14.11 26.68
N VAL A 47 8.08 -13.58 27.60
CA VAL A 47 9.15 -12.62 27.30
C VAL A 47 10.46 -13.17 27.85
N SER A 48 11.49 -13.21 27.00
CA SER A 48 12.83 -13.67 27.35
C SER A 48 13.84 -12.52 27.32
N PRO A 49 14.20 -11.93 28.46
CA PRO A 49 15.19 -10.85 28.51
C PRO A 49 16.54 -11.25 27.92
N VAL A 50 17.00 -12.47 28.24
CA VAL A 50 18.31 -12.97 27.78
C VAL A 50 18.40 -13.04 26.25
N LYS A 51 17.28 -13.38 25.59
CA LYS A 51 17.20 -13.46 24.11
C LYS A 51 16.75 -12.15 23.49
N GLY A 52 16.25 -11.19 24.24
CA GLY A 52 15.67 -9.94 23.72
C GLY A 52 14.41 -10.14 22.91
N ILE A 53 13.64 -11.22 23.17
CA ILE A 53 12.47 -11.59 22.36
C ILE A 53 11.23 -11.88 23.22
N TRP A 54 10.08 -11.78 22.57
CA TRP A 54 8.79 -12.25 23.10
C TRP A 54 8.18 -13.30 22.16
N LYS A 55 7.29 -14.10 22.71
CA LYS A 55 6.50 -15.09 21.99
C LYS A 55 5.12 -15.20 22.62
N ASP A 56 4.10 -15.07 21.80
CA ASP A 56 2.71 -15.36 22.12
C ASP A 56 2.34 -16.73 21.57
N PHE A 57 2.11 -17.68 22.45
CA PHE A 57 1.76 -19.05 22.08
C PHE A 57 0.30 -19.21 21.70
N SER A 58 -0.58 -18.25 22.04
CA SER A 58 -1.99 -18.30 21.64
C SER A 58 -2.19 -17.93 20.18
N THR A 59 -1.47 -16.92 19.68
CA THR A 59 -1.58 -16.43 18.30
C THR A 59 -0.45 -16.87 17.39
N GLY A 60 0.64 -17.42 17.96
CA GLY A 60 1.85 -17.77 17.22
C GLY A 60 2.76 -16.57 16.91
N LYS A 61 2.38 -15.34 17.25
CA LYS A 61 3.17 -14.13 17.05
C LYS A 61 4.42 -14.10 17.93
N GLY A 62 5.44 -13.36 17.51
CA GLY A 62 6.66 -13.19 18.29
C GLY A 62 7.65 -12.25 17.62
N GLY A 63 8.65 -11.81 18.38
CA GLY A 63 9.67 -10.91 17.85
C GLY A 63 10.45 -10.20 18.94
N ASN A 64 10.97 -9.01 18.65
CA ASN A 64 11.70 -8.14 19.57
C ASN A 64 10.82 -6.97 20.07
N ALA A 65 11.40 -6.02 20.83
CA ALA A 65 10.68 -4.86 21.35
C ALA A 65 10.05 -3.99 20.23
N VAL A 66 10.76 -3.80 19.11
CA VAL A 66 10.24 -3.02 17.96
C VAL A 66 9.03 -3.71 17.35
N SER A 67 9.12 -5.01 17.09
CA SER A 67 8.01 -5.77 16.51
C SER A 67 6.80 -5.84 17.45
N PHE A 68 7.01 -5.82 18.77
CA PHE A 68 5.92 -5.71 19.74
C PHE A 68 5.14 -4.40 19.58
N LEU A 69 5.85 -3.26 19.50
CA LEU A 69 5.22 -1.96 19.33
C LEU A 69 4.48 -1.85 17.98
N MET A 70 5.03 -2.44 16.92
CA MET A 70 4.36 -2.49 15.63
C MET A 70 3.07 -3.32 15.65
N GLU A 71 3.06 -4.44 16.37
CA GLU A 71 1.90 -5.33 16.48
C GLU A 71 0.83 -4.84 17.47
N HIS A 72 1.27 -4.28 18.60
CA HIS A 72 0.39 -3.87 19.70
C HIS A 72 -0.13 -2.45 19.55
N GLU A 73 0.77 -1.50 19.28
CA GLU A 73 0.45 -0.07 19.16
C GLU A 73 0.18 0.36 17.71
N HIS A 74 0.31 -0.57 16.75
CA HIS A 74 0.19 -0.31 15.32
C HIS A 74 1.16 0.76 14.80
N TYR A 75 2.31 0.90 15.46
CA TYR A 75 3.34 1.80 15.00
C TYR A 75 3.99 1.30 13.70
N SER A 76 4.32 2.21 12.81
CA SER A 76 5.29 1.92 11.76
C SER A 76 6.68 1.68 12.35
N TYR A 77 7.55 1.03 11.60
CA TYR A 77 8.92 0.79 12.05
C TYR A 77 9.66 2.07 12.49
N PRO A 78 9.61 3.20 11.74
CA PRO A 78 10.22 4.46 12.19
C PRO A 78 9.60 5.02 13.47
N GLU A 79 8.29 4.89 13.67
CA GLU A 79 7.62 5.34 14.89
C GLU A 79 8.02 4.51 16.10
N ALA A 80 8.10 3.20 15.95
CA ALA A 80 8.60 2.31 17.01
C ALA A 80 10.05 2.64 17.40
N ILE A 81 10.92 2.89 16.43
CA ILE A 81 12.31 3.33 16.70
C ILE A 81 12.35 4.68 17.41
N ARG A 82 11.55 5.66 16.99
CA ARG A 82 11.49 6.98 17.68
C ARG A 82 10.96 6.85 19.11
N TYR A 83 9.94 6.03 19.33
CA TYR A 83 9.42 5.76 20.67
C TYR A 83 10.49 5.21 21.60
N LEU A 84 11.22 4.17 21.15
CA LEU A 84 12.28 3.56 21.93
C LEU A 84 13.46 4.52 22.15
N ALA A 85 13.85 5.26 21.11
CA ALA A 85 14.90 6.25 21.24
C ALA A 85 14.54 7.32 22.29
N LYS A 86 13.30 7.82 22.28
CA LYS A 86 12.80 8.75 23.30
C LYS A 86 12.80 8.15 24.70
N LYS A 87 12.31 6.90 24.82
CA LYS A 87 12.26 6.17 26.11
C LYS A 87 13.63 6.00 26.76
N TYR A 88 14.64 5.69 25.95
CA TYR A 88 16.00 5.42 26.43
C TYR A 88 16.95 6.62 26.28
N ASN A 89 16.42 7.83 26.03
CA ASN A 89 17.19 9.06 25.83
C ASN A 89 18.34 8.90 24.80
N ILE A 90 18.06 8.14 23.74
CA ILE A 90 18.97 8.00 22.60
C ILE A 90 18.72 9.17 21.65
N GLU A 91 19.77 9.96 21.43
CA GLU A 91 19.72 11.07 20.49
C GLU A 91 19.50 10.52 19.06
N ILE A 92 18.43 10.96 18.43
CA ILE A 92 18.15 10.60 17.03
C ILE A 92 18.91 11.62 16.18
N ASP A 93 19.99 11.18 15.55
CA ASP A 93 20.51 11.92 14.41
C ASP A 93 19.44 11.87 13.31
N GLU A 94 18.51 12.78 13.36
CA GLU A 94 17.63 13.02 12.22
C GLU A 94 18.55 13.50 11.10
N ILE A 95 18.78 12.64 10.13
CA ILE A 95 19.28 13.09 8.84
C ILE A 95 18.15 13.96 8.35
N GLU A 96 18.33 15.29 8.43
CA GLU A 96 17.43 16.23 7.76
C GLU A 96 17.32 15.75 6.33
N GLN A 97 16.13 15.23 5.98
CA GLN A 97 15.85 14.89 4.60
C GLN A 97 16.07 16.17 3.81
N THR A 98 16.93 16.12 2.81
CA THR A 98 17.12 17.27 1.93
C THR A 98 15.77 17.63 1.33
N ASP A 99 15.56 18.89 0.98
CA ASP A 99 14.30 19.33 0.37
C ASP A 99 13.98 18.50 -0.89
N GLU A 100 14.99 18.04 -1.61
CA GLU A 100 14.86 17.08 -2.71
C GLU A 100 14.30 15.73 -2.27
N GLN A 101 14.74 15.18 -1.14
CA GLN A 101 14.23 13.88 -0.62
C GLN A 101 12.79 14.00 -0.11
N LYS A 102 12.43 15.13 0.49
CA LYS A 102 11.03 15.42 0.88
C LYS A 102 10.15 15.54 -0.36
N GLN A 103 10.60 16.29 -1.36
CA GLN A 103 9.87 16.46 -2.61
C GLN A 103 9.66 15.12 -3.33
N HIS A 104 10.67 14.25 -3.40
CA HIS A 104 10.55 12.90 -3.95
C HIS A 104 9.57 12.03 -3.16
N ALA A 105 9.55 12.11 -1.84
CA ALA A 105 8.60 11.38 -1.01
C ALA A 105 7.16 11.85 -1.27
N ASP A 106 6.95 13.16 -1.37
CA ASP A 106 5.63 13.77 -1.64
C ASP A 106 5.14 13.43 -3.07
N GLU A 107 6.04 13.40 -4.05
CA GLU A 107 5.71 12.99 -5.43
C GLU A 107 5.30 11.51 -5.50
N ARG A 108 6.03 10.62 -4.83
CA ARG A 108 5.66 9.20 -4.73
C ARG A 108 4.32 9.01 -4.03
N GLU A 109 4.07 9.72 -2.94
CA GLU A 109 2.78 9.64 -2.24
C GLU A 109 1.64 10.12 -3.15
N SER A 110 1.84 11.19 -3.91
CA SER A 110 0.88 11.68 -4.90
C SER A 110 0.58 10.63 -5.99
N MET A 111 1.59 9.87 -6.45
CA MET A 111 1.39 8.78 -7.40
C MET A 111 0.59 7.62 -6.78
N TYR A 112 0.82 7.28 -5.51
CA TYR A 112 0.00 6.29 -4.81
C TYR A 112 -1.46 6.72 -4.71
N LEU A 113 -1.73 7.97 -4.31
CA LEU A 113 -3.09 8.50 -4.19
C LEU A 113 -3.84 8.46 -5.51
N VAL A 114 -3.18 8.83 -6.62
CA VAL A 114 -3.75 8.75 -7.97
C VAL A 114 -4.05 7.30 -8.36
N SER A 115 -3.15 6.36 -8.07
CA SER A 115 -3.34 4.93 -8.38
C SER A 115 -4.47 4.31 -7.55
N GLU A 116 -4.58 4.66 -6.28
CA GLU A 116 -5.66 4.21 -5.40
C GLU A 116 -7.01 4.77 -5.85
N TYR A 117 -7.09 6.06 -6.20
CA TYR A 117 -8.28 6.65 -6.78
C TYR A 117 -8.70 5.95 -8.07
N ALA A 118 -7.74 5.70 -8.98
CA ALA A 118 -7.99 4.99 -10.23
C ALA A 118 -8.55 3.59 -9.99
N SER A 119 -7.99 2.85 -9.03
CA SER A 119 -8.52 1.53 -8.65
C SER A 119 -9.96 1.59 -8.20
N GLY A 120 -10.29 2.52 -7.31
CA GLY A 120 -11.67 2.75 -6.85
C GLY A 120 -12.61 3.15 -7.99
N TYR A 121 -12.18 4.05 -8.87
CA TYR A 121 -12.94 4.49 -10.03
C TYR A 121 -13.26 3.34 -10.98
N PHE A 122 -12.25 2.58 -11.44
CA PHE A 122 -12.46 1.47 -12.36
C PHE A 122 -13.26 0.33 -11.75
N HIS A 123 -13.11 0.10 -10.46
CA HIS A 123 -13.93 -0.88 -9.72
C HIS A 123 -15.40 -0.46 -9.66
N LYS A 124 -15.66 0.83 -9.39
CA LYS A 124 -17.01 1.40 -9.40
C LYS A 124 -17.64 1.29 -10.79
N ILE A 125 -16.91 1.67 -11.84
CA ILE A 125 -17.37 1.50 -13.23
C ILE A 125 -17.74 0.04 -13.52
N LEU A 126 -16.91 -0.92 -13.11
CA LEU A 126 -17.19 -2.34 -13.31
C LEU A 126 -18.51 -2.80 -12.67
N LEU A 127 -18.82 -2.31 -11.46
CA LEU A 127 -19.93 -2.79 -10.66
C LEU A 127 -21.23 -1.97 -10.82
N GLU A 128 -21.11 -0.69 -11.16
CA GLU A 128 -22.25 0.25 -11.12
C GLU A 128 -22.66 0.77 -12.50
N ASP A 129 -21.70 0.97 -13.41
CA ASP A 129 -21.95 1.49 -14.76
C ASP A 129 -22.60 0.43 -15.67
N GLU A 130 -23.46 0.85 -16.58
CA GLU A 130 -24.18 -0.07 -17.50
C GLU A 130 -23.21 -0.76 -18.47
N GLN A 131 -22.28 -0.02 -19.08
CA GLN A 131 -21.25 -0.58 -19.96
C GLN A 131 -20.27 -1.46 -19.18
N GLY A 132 -19.88 -1.03 -17.96
CA GLY A 132 -19.06 -1.79 -17.05
C GLY A 132 -19.65 -3.14 -16.70
N LYS A 133 -20.96 -3.19 -16.40
CA LYS A 133 -21.70 -4.44 -16.13
C LYS A 133 -21.83 -5.33 -17.36
N ALA A 134 -22.28 -4.74 -18.47
CA ALA A 134 -22.57 -5.49 -19.69
C ALA A 134 -21.31 -6.12 -20.31
N ILE A 135 -20.17 -5.44 -20.24
CA ILE A 135 -18.92 -5.86 -20.89
C ILE A 135 -17.93 -6.42 -19.87
N GLY A 136 -17.53 -5.59 -18.90
CA GLY A 136 -16.46 -5.93 -17.97
C GLY A 136 -16.84 -7.02 -16.98
N LEU A 137 -18.00 -6.86 -16.32
CA LEU A 137 -18.46 -7.83 -15.33
C LEU A 137 -18.87 -9.16 -15.97
N SER A 138 -19.50 -9.13 -17.15
CA SER A 138 -19.83 -10.33 -17.92
C SER A 138 -18.57 -11.11 -18.28
N TYR A 139 -17.51 -10.43 -18.73
CA TYR A 139 -16.21 -11.05 -19.00
C TYR A 139 -15.64 -11.80 -17.80
N PHE A 140 -15.67 -11.19 -16.61
CA PHE A 140 -15.18 -11.85 -15.41
C PHE A 140 -16.04 -13.05 -14.99
N LYS A 141 -17.37 -12.92 -15.06
CA LYS A 141 -18.29 -14.01 -14.74
C LYS A 141 -18.14 -15.21 -15.68
N GLU A 142 -18.00 -14.99 -16.99
CA GLU A 142 -17.76 -16.04 -17.98
C GLU A 142 -16.45 -16.80 -17.73
N ARG A 143 -15.49 -16.18 -17.05
CA ARG A 143 -14.22 -16.79 -16.63
C ARG A 143 -14.23 -17.38 -15.24
N GLY A 144 -15.39 -17.46 -14.60
CA GLY A 144 -15.58 -18.09 -13.31
C GLY A 144 -15.16 -17.24 -12.11
N PHE A 145 -14.96 -15.91 -12.28
CA PHE A 145 -14.67 -15.04 -11.14
C PHE A 145 -15.95 -14.81 -10.33
N SER A 146 -15.91 -15.10 -9.04
CA SER A 146 -17.00 -14.76 -8.12
C SER A 146 -17.02 -13.26 -7.84
N ILE A 147 -18.19 -12.73 -7.45
CA ILE A 147 -18.32 -11.33 -7.02
C ILE A 147 -17.42 -11.01 -5.83
N GLU A 148 -17.24 -11.96 -4.92
CA GLU A 148 -16.34 -11.82 -3.78
C GLU A 148 -14.88 -11.65 -4.22
N THR A 149 -14.44 -12.46 -5.18
CA THR A 149 -13.09 -12.33 -5.79
C THR A 149 -12.92 -10.97 -6.48
N ILE A 150 -13.91 -10.55 -7.27
CA ILE A 150 -13.90 -9.25 -7.97
C ILE A 150 -13.75 -8.10 -6.96
N LYS A 151 -14.51 -8.13 -5.87
CA LYS A 151 -14.44 -7.12 -4.80
C LYS A 151 -13.12 -7.18 -4.04
N LYS A 152 -12.70 -8.39 -3.64
CA LYS A 152 -11.47 -8.60 -2.88
C LYS A 152 -10.23 -8.08 -3.60
N PHE A 153 -10.13 -8.30 -4.89
CA PHE A 153 -9.00 -7.87 -5.72
C PHE A 153 -9.23 -6.53 -6.41
N GLN A 154 -10.36 -5.85 -6.15
CA GLN A 154 -10.74 -4.58 -6.75
C GLN A 154 -10.62 -4.57 -8.27
N LEU A 155 -11.00 -5.69 -8.91
CA LEU A 155 -10.98 -5.77 -10.37
C LEU A 155 -11.83 -4.65 -10.97
N GLY A 156 -11.39 -4.10 -12.11
CA GLY A 156 -11.98 -2.90 -12.69
C GLY A 156 -12.29 -3.02 -14.17
N TYR A 157 -12.95 -1.99 -14.70
CA TYR A 157 -13.16 -1.79 -16.11
C TYR A 157 -13.00 -0.31 -16.47
N ALA A 158 -12.24 -0.04 -17.51
CA ALA A 158 -12.13 1.30 -18.09
C ALA A 158 -13.07 1.39 -19.29
N LEU A 159 -13.92 2.41 -19.29
CA LEU A 159 -14.88 2.68 -20.36
C LEU A 159 -14.17 2.78 -21.73
N ASN A 160 -14.90 2.45 -22.79
CA ASN A 160 -14.39 2.59 -24.15
C ASN A 160 -14.51 4.04 -24.65
N GLU A 161 -14.07 4.98 -23.83
CA GLU A 161 -14.04 6.41 -24.10
C GLU A 161 -12.61 6.92 -24.09
N TRP A 162 -12.37 8.08 -24.73
CA TRP A 162 -10.99 8.55 -24.91
C TRP A 162 -10.34 9.08 -23.65
N ASP A 163 -11.10 9.73 -22.77
CA ASP A 163 -10.62 10.50 -21.63
C ASP A 163 -11.57 10.49 -20.42
N ALA A 164 -12.46 9.49 -20.34
CA ALA A 164 -13.46 9.39 -19.27
C ALA A 164 -12.84 9.43 -17.86
N PHE A 165 -11.81 8.61 -17.63
CA PHE A 165 -11.09 8.60 -16.36
C PHE A 165 -10.27 9.89 -16.16
N THR A 166 -9.53 10.30 -17.18
CA THR A 166 -8.67 11.49 -17.13
C THR A 166 -9.46 12.73 -16.79
N SER A 167 -10.58 12.97 -17.49
CA SER A 167 -11.47 14.10 -17.25
C SER A 167 -12.07 14.10 -15.85
N GLU A 168 -12.53 12.94 -15.36
CA GLU A 168 -13.08 12.81 -14.01
C GLU A 168 -12.00 13.04 -12.94
N ALA A 169 -10.78 12.50 -13.13
CA ALA A 169 -9.68 12.69 -12.19
C ALA A 169 -9.26 14.17 -12.09
N LEU A 170 -9.17 14.86 -13.23
CA LEU A 170 -8.86 16.30 -13.25
C LEU A 170 -9.95 17.13 -12.58
N ASN A 171 -11.23 16.81 -12.82
CA ASN A 171 -12.37 17.47 -12.14
C ASN A 171 -12.36 17.24 -10.63
N LYS A 172 -11.80 16.14 -10.15
CA LYS A 172 -11.58 15.84 -8.72
C LYS A 172 -10.34 16.53 -8.14
N GLY A 173 -9.58 17.26 -8.95
CA GLY A 173 -8.40 18.00 -8.52
C GLY A 173 -7.10 17.22 -8.53
N TYR A 174 -7.07 16.02 -9.13
CA TYR A 174 -5.82 15.29 -9.31
C TYR A 174 -4.95 15.96 -10.37
N ASN A 175 -3.63 15.98 -10.12
CA ASN A 175 -2.68 16.66 -11.00
C ASN A 175 -2.33 15.77 -12.21
N LEU A 176 -2.42 16.36 -13.43
CA LEU A 176 -2.09 15.69 -14.67
C LEU A 176 -0.67 15.09 -14.67
N LYS A 177 0.30 15.75 -14.04
CA LYS A 177 1.67 15.25 -13.88
C LYS A 177 1.69 13.82 -13.32
N TYR A 178 0.91 13.55 -12.28
CA TYR A 178 0.91 12.24 -11.63
C TYR A 178 0.06 11.21 -12.38
N LEU A 179 -1.00 11.65 -13.07
CA LEU A 179 -1.75 10.80 -14.00
C LEU A 179 -0.88 10.29 -15.15
N GLU A 180 -0.01 11.15 -15.67
CA GLU A 180 0.95 10.82 -16.73
C GLU A 180 2.10 9.96 -16.18
N SER A 181 2.71 10.33 -15.06
CA SER A 181 3.83 9.59 -14.44
C SER A 181 3.45 8.15 -14.05
N THR A 182 2.22 7.91 -13.60
CA THR A 182 1.69 6.56 -13.33
C THR A 182 1.24 5.83 -14.59
N GLY A 183 1.22 6.53 -15.74
CA GLY A 183 0.78 6.01 -17.01
C GLY A 183 -0.71 5.70 -17.09
N LEU A 184 -1.53 6.31 -16.26
CA LEU A 184 -2.99 6.24 -16.34
C LEU A 184 -3.50 7.08 -17.52
N THR A 185 -2.87 8.23 -17.74
CA THR A 185 -3.15 9.14 -18.84
C THR A 185 -1.94 9.22 -19.80
N ILE A 186 -2.21 9.28 -21.09
CA ILE A 186 -1.23 9.54 -22.14
C ILE A 186 -1.44 10.98 -22.60
N VAL A 187 -0.39 11.80 -22.52
CA VAL A 187 -0.39 13.17 -23.03
C VAL A 187 0.36 13.20 -24.37
N LYS A 188 -0.28 13.71 -25.42
CA LYS A 188 0.34 13.93 -26.73
C LYS A 188 0.24 15.39 -27.09
N GLN A 189 1.34 15.94 -27.61
CA GLN A 189 1.34 17.28 -28.20
C GLN A 189 0.52 17.25 -29.50
N ASP A 190 -0.45 18.14 -29.62
CA ASP A 190 -1.20 18.33 -30.86
C ASP A 190 -0.43 19.32 -31.73
N ILE A 191 0.32 18.80 -32.69
CA ILE A 191 1.16 19.61 -33.62
C ILE A 191 0.31 20.54 -34.52
N LEU A 192 -1.00 20.26 -34.63
CA LEU A 192 -1.92 21.05 -35.48
C LEU A 192 -2.67 22.13 -34.68
N ALA A 193 -2.71 22.06 -33.38
CA ALA A 193 -3.32 23.08 -32.52
C ALA A 193 -2.20 23.88 -31.86
N SER A 194 -2.15 25.18 -32.11
CA SER A 194 -1.09 26.10 -31.66
C SER A 194 -0.93 26.19 -30.12
N THR A 195 -1.76 25.52 -29.32
CA THR A 195 -1.71 25.56 -27.84
C THR A 195 -2.25 24.30 -27.15
N GLY A 196 -2.45 23.14 -27.83
CA GLY A 196 -3.21 22.03 -27.26
C GLY A 196 -2.42 20.75 -27.06
N THR A 197 -2.42 20.23 -25.82
CA THR A 197 -2.11 18.82 -25.54
C THR A 197 -3.40 18.01 -25.55
N LYS A 198 -3.40 16.86 -26.24
CA LYS A 198 -4.47 15.86 -26.16
C LYS A 198 -4.16 14.85 -25.09
N GLN A 199 -5.18 14.52 -24.28
CA GLN A 199 -5.09 13.58 -23.19
C GLN A 199 -5.95 12.35 -23.51
N PHE A 200 -5.44 11.16 -23.18
CA PHE A 200 -6.12 9.92 -23.49
C PHE A 200 -5.98 8.93 -22.32
N ASP A 201 -7.05 8.21 -22.03
CA ASP A 201 -7.03 7.10 -21.09
C ASP A 201 -6.21 5.93 -21.66
N ARG A 202 -5.13 5.56 -20.96
CA ARG A 202 -4.24 4.47 -21.38
C ARG A 202 -4.97 3.13 -21.46
N PHE A 203 -5.88 2.86 -20.55
CA PHE A 203 -6.56 1.58 -20.40
C PHE A 203 -7.94 1.50 -21.02
N LYS A 204 -8.30 2.44 -21.86
CA LYS A 204 -9.57 2.50 -22.57
C LYS A 204 -10.03 1.11 -23.08
N GLY A 205 -11.30 0.73 -22.79
CA GLY A 205 -11.93 -0.49 -23.26
C GLY A 205 -11.32 -1.79 -22.70
N ARG A 206 -10.72 -1.74 -21.50
CA ARG A 206 -10.01 -2.86 -20.90
C ARG A 206 -10.61 -3.25 -19.54
N VAL A 207 -10.64 -4.54 -19.26
CA VAL A 207 -10.72 -5.02 -17.88
C VAL A 207 -9.37 -4.85 -17.21
N LEU A 208 -9.39 -4.50 -15.92
CA LEU A 208 -8.22 -4.10 -15.17
C LEU A 208 -7.99 -4.97 -13.94
N PHE A 209 -6.73 -5.28 -13.71
CA PHE A 209 -6.22 -5.99 -12.56
C PHE A 209 -5.25 -5.05 -11.83
N PRO A 210 -5.63 -4.50 -10.67
CA PRO A 210 -4.72 -3.70 -9.88
C PRO A 210 -3.51 -4.54 -9.42
N ILE A 211 -2.34 -3.95 -9.46
CA ILE A 211 -1.09 -4.54 -8.98
C ILE A 211 -0.78 -3.89 -7.63
N HIS A 212 -0.74 -4.70 -6.58
CA HIS A 212 -0.54 -4.22 -5.21
C HIS A 212 0.89 -4.48 -4.72
N SER A 213 1.38 -3.59 -3.87
CA SER A 213 2.57 -3.82 -3.06
C SER A 213 2.29 -4.86 -1.96
N MET A 214 3.33 -5.32 -1.29
CA MET A 214 3.20 -6.17 -0.09
C MET A 214 2.43 -5.49 1.06
N SER A 215 2.44 -4.15 1.11
CA SER A 215 1.66 -3.35 2.06
C SER A 215 0.24 -3.04 1.59
N GLY A 216 -0.19 -3.56 0.44
CA GLY A 216 -1.54 -3.39 -0.09
C GLY A 216 -1.78 -2.10 -0.90
N ARG A 217 -0.76 -1.25 -1.10
CA ARG A 217 -0.89 -0.04 -1.93
C ARG A 217 -0.95 -0.38 -3.42
N VAL A 218 -1.75 0.34 -4.19
CA VAL A 218 -1.85 0.15 -5.64
C VAL A 218 -0.65 0.77 -6.34
N LEU A 219 0.14 -0.05 -7.02
CA LEU A 219 1.35 0.34 -7.74
C LEU A 219 1.07 0.69 -9.21
N GLY A 220 0.10 -0.01 -9.81
CA GLY A 220 -0.24 0.11 -11.22
C GLY A 220 -1.31 -0.89 -11.62
N PHE A 221 -1.46 -1.12 -12.93
CA PHE A 221 -2.52 -1.95 -13.47
C PHE A 221 -2.01 -2.84 -14.60
N GLY A 222 -2.54 -4.05 -14.66
CA GLY A 222 -2.55 -4.88 -15.85
C GLY A 222 -3.92 -4.77 -16.52
N GLY A 223 -3.96 -4.51 -17.83
CA GLY A 223 -5.21 -4.35 -18.57
C GLY A 223 -5.30 -5.32 -19.74
N ARG A 224 -6.47 -5.98 -19.92
CA ARG A 224 -6.78 -6.80 -21.10
C ARG A 224 -7.88 -6.14 -21.92
N ILE A 225 -7.61 -5.93 -23.23
CA ILE A 225 -8.61 -5.38 -24.14
C ILE A 225 -9.70 -6.41 -24.42
N LEU A 226 -10.94 -5.95 -24.43
CA LEU A 226 -12.10 -6.79 -24.76
C LEU A 226 -12.64 -6.53 -26.18
N ILE A 227 -12.21 -5.44 -26.79
CA ILE A 227 -12.60 -5.07 -28.15
C ILE A 227 -11.69 -5.81 -29.14
N ASN A 228 -12.24 -6.23 -30.27
CA ASN A 228 -11.47 -6.85 -31.33
C ASN A 228 -10.76 -5.76 -32.18
N ASP A 229 -9.72 -5.17 -31.63
CA ASP A 229 -8.86 -4.21 -32.31
C ASP A 229 -7.51 -4.87 -32.65
N LYS A 230 -7.29 -5.15 -33.94
CA LYS A 230 -6.05 -5.79 -34.43
C LYS A 230 -4.79 -4.90 -34.24
N LYS A 231 -4.96 -3.61 -34.02
CA LYS A 231 -3.86 -2.66 -33.83
C LYS A 231 -3.51 -2.45 -32.35
N ALA A 232 -4.40 -2.78 -31.45
CA ALA A 232 -4.17 -2.62 -30.02
C ALA A 232 -3.56 -3.87 -29.39
N ALA A 233 -2.59 -3.68 -28.49
CA ALA A 233 -2.01 -4.78 -27.72
C ALA A 233 -3.10 -5.46 -26.86
N LYS A 234 -3.17 -6.81 -26.92
CA LYS A 234 -4.13 -7.61 -26.17
C LYS A 234 -4.00 -7.40 -24.66
N TYR A 235 -2.77 -7.32 -24.18
CA TYR A 235 -2.44 -7.04 -22.78
C TYR A 235 -1.58 -5.78 -22.71
N LEU A 236 -1.83 -4.97 -21.71
CA LEU A 236 -1.12 -3.72 -21.47
C LEU A 236 -0.93 -3.54 -19.97
N ASN A 237 0.30 -3.27 -19.54
CA ASN A 237 0.61 -2.93 -18.16
C ASN A 237 0.89 -1.44 -18.01
N SER A 238 0.80 -0.94 -16.78
CA SER A 238 1.36 0.36 -16.44
C SER A 238 2.82 0.44 -16.88
N PRO A 239 3.31 1.61 -17.32
CA PRO A 239 4.74 1.82 -17.54
C PRO A 239 5.49 1.78 -16.22
N GLU A 240 6.82 1.69 -16.27
CA GLU A 240 7.64 1.90 -15.09
C GLU A 240 7.48 3.32 -14.55
N SER A 241 7.53 3.45 -13.25
CA SER A 241 7.41 4.71 -12.52
C SER A 241 8.13 4.60 -11.18
N ASP A 242 8.20 5.68 -10.41
CA ASP A 242 8.83 5.69 -9.09
C ASP A 242 8.11 4.78 -8.05
N ILE A 243 6.91 4.30 -8.36
CA ILE A 243 6.15 3.39 -7.51
C ILE A 243 5.94 1.99 -8.12
N TYR A 244 6.19 1.80 -9.43
CA TYR A 244 5.99 0.54 -10.13
C TYR A 244 7.19 0.17 -10.99
N HIS A 245 7.81 -0.98 -10.70
CA HIS A 245 8.89 -1.59 -11.47
C HIS A 245 8.45 -2.97 -11.97
N LYS A 246 8.82 -3.31 -13.20
CA LYS A 246 8.51 -4.60 -13.83
C LYS A 246 9.53 -5.66 -13.48
#